data_ae260b295c7cb80226cc6d61b4782d6f
#
_entry.id   ae260b295c7cb80226cc6d61b4782d6f
#
_cell.length_a   1.000
_cell.length_b   1.000
_cell.length_c   1.000
_cell.angle_alpha   90.00
_cell.angle_beta   90.00
_cell.angle_gamma   90.00
#
_symmetry.space_group_name_H-M   'P 1'
#
loop_
_entity.id
_entity.type
_entity.pdbx_description
1 polymer ?
#
loop_
_entity_poly.entity_id
_entity_poly.type
_entity_poly.pdbx_seq_one_letter_code
_entity_poly.pdbx_strand_id
1 'polypeptide(L)'
;MLGNGHILVQRYGDILSGKRTWQKELTRSNVKPSLPDAIAGDITAAMPYRAMINIINFIQAVDHVVPGFAGDETLLYSPELKFYSNRVKMTKDFITNIDGLYCLGDSSGWTRGLMMASVMGVLMGRKLV
;
A
#
# COMPACT_ATOMS: atom_id res chain seq x y z
N MET A 1 -12.96 -16.05 -7.48
CA MET A 1 -11.64 -15.36 -7.37
C MET A 1 -11.82 -14.07 -6.61
N LEU A 2 -11.00 -13.81 -5.62
CA LEU A 2 -10.99 -12.53 -4.91
C LEU A 2 -10.51 -11.43 -5.87
N GLY A 3 -11.38 -10.42 -6.09
CA GLY A 3 -11.03 -9.21 -6.84
C GLY A 3 -10.80 -9.33 -8.35
N ASN A 4 -10.75 -10.53 -8.93
CA ASN A 4 -10.54 -10.74 -10.38
C ASN A 4 -9.43 -9.86 -11.01
N GLY A 5 -8.32 -9.69 -10.28
CA GLY A 5 -7.21 -8.83 -10.69
C GLY A 5 -7.34 -7.35 -10.29
N HIS A 6 -8.44 -6.96 -9.68
CA HIS A 6 -8.67 -5.60 -9.18
C HIS A 6 -8.39 -5.50 -7.67
N ILE A 7 -8.20 -4.27 -7.20
CA ILE A 7 -8.09 -3.96 -5.77
C ILE A 7 -9.45 -4.14 -5.11
N LEU A 8 -9.46 -4.79 -3.96
CA LEU A 8 -10.67 -4.91 -3.14
C LEU A 8 -10.87 -3.64 -2.31
N VAL A 9 -12.14 -3.27 -2.12
CA VAL A 9 -12.54 -2.24 -1.16
C VAL A 9 -13.56 -2.83 -0.19
N GLN A 10 -13.36 -2.53 1.10
CA GLN A 10 -14.27 -2.99 2.17
C GLN A 10 -14.48 -1.87 3.19
N ARG A 11 -15.70 -1.75 3.71
CA ARG A 11 -16.05 -0.82 4.77
C ARG A 11 -15.52 -1.33 6.10
N TYR A 12 -15.02 -0.44 6.94
CA TYR A 12 -14.48 -0.79 8.24
C TYR A 12 -15.52 -1.46 9.15
N GLY A 13 -16.75 -0.96 9.19
CA GLY A 13 -17.84 -1.57 9.95
C GLY A 13 -18.19 -3.00 9.51
N ASP A 14 -18.07 -3.28 8.20
CA ASP A 14 -18.28 -4.64 7.68
C ASP A 14 -17.14 -5.58 8.11
N ILE A 15 -15.89 -5.10 8.15
CA ILE A 15 -14.74 -5.85 8.68
C ILE A 15 -14.98 -6.23 10.14
N LEU A 16 -15.37 -5.27 10.98
CA LEU A 16 -15.64 -5.51 12.40
C LEU A 16 -16.78 -6.50 12.62
N SER A 17 -17.77 -6.49 11.72
CA SER A 17 -18.92 -7.39 11.76
C SER A 17 -18.64 -8.77 11.12
N GLY A 18 -17.42 -9.02 10.63
CA GLY A 18 -17.06 -10.26 9.92
C GLY A 18 -17.83 -10.45 8.62
N LYS A 19 -18.17 -9.37 7.92
CA LYS A 19 -18.97 -9.39 6.68
C LYS A 19 -18.19 -8.80 5.52
N ARG A 20 -18.42 -9.35 4.31
CA ARG A 20 -17.97 -8.69 3.09
C ARG A 20 -18.79 -7.41 2.84
N THR A 21 -18.19 -6.43 2.21
CA THR A 21 -18.93 -5.30 1.64
C THR A 21 -19.49 -5.69 0.27
N TRP A 22 -20.74 -5.32 0.02
CA TRP A 22 -21.40 -5.49 -1.27
C TRP A 22 -21.44 -4.18 -2.05
N GLN A 23 -21.44 -4.24 -3.36
CA GLN A 23 -21.49 -3.05 -4.22
C GLN A 23 -22.65 -2.12 -3.90
N LYS A 24 -23.83 -2.67 -3.57
CA LYS A 24 -25.01 -1.90 -3.17
C LYS A 24 -24.77 -1.05 -1.90
N GLU A 25 -23.92 -1.54 -0.98
CA GLU A 25 -23.61 -0.85 0.26
C GLU A 25 -22.68 0.33 0.00
N LEU A 26 -21.68 0.18 -0.88
CA LEU A 26 -20.84 1.29 -1.33
C LEU A 26 -21.65 2.37 -2.07
N THR A 27 -22.62 1.95 -2.87
CA THR A 27 -23.49 2.90 -3.59
C THR A 27 -24.36 3.72 -2.64
N ARG A 28 -24.82 3.13 -1.53
CA ARG A 28 -25.65 3.79 -0.51
C ARG A 28 -24.85 4.57 0.54
N SER A 29 -23.56 4.26 0.69
CA SER A 29 -22.67 4.91 1.65
C SER A 29 -22.49 6.40 1.35
N ASN A 30 -22.36 7.22 2.39
CA ASN A 30 -22.00 8.63 2.27
C ASN A 30 -20.56 8.79 1.77
N VAL A 31 -19.68 7.85 2.12
CA VAL A 31 -18.30 7.82 1.65
C VAL A 31 -18.24 7.08 0.31
N LYS A 32 -17.76 7.76 -0.72
CA LYS A 32 -17.59 7.17 -2.05
C LYS A 32 -16.15 6.69 -2.25
N PRO A 33 -15.95 5.53 -2.92
CA PRO A 33 -14.62 5.07 -3.25
C PRO A 33 -13.83 6.12 -4.06
N SER A 34 -12.61 6.41 -3.61
CA SER A 34 -11.66 7.26 -4.35
C SER A 34 -11.00 6.52 -5.52
N LEU A 35 -11.05 5.19 -5.53
CA LEU A 35 -10.56 4.32 -6.60
C LEU A 35 -11.76 3.68 -7.30
N PRO A 36 -12.18 4.22 -8.48
CA PRO A 36 -13.41 3.79 -9.16
C PRO A 36 -13.41 2.30 -9.56
N ASP A 37 -12.22 1.75 -9.88
CA ASP A 37 -12.06 0.37 -10.35
C ASP A 37 -11.94 -0.64 -9.20
N ALA A 38 -12.02 -0.19 -7.94
CA ALA A 38 -11.98 -1.09 -6.80
C ALA A 38 -13.30 -1.87 -6.70
N ILE A 39 -13.19 -3.15 -6.41
CA ILE A 39 -14.32 -4.07 -6.30
C ILE A 39 -14.69 -4.27 -4.84
N ALA A 40 -15.96 -4.09 -4.52
CA ALA A 40 -16.50 -4.39 -3.19
C ALA A 40 -16.26 -5.87 -2.84
N GLY A 41 -15.67 -6.14 -1.69
CA GLY A 41 -15.30 -7.49 -1.34
C GLY A 41 -14.99 -7.69 0.13
N ASP A 42 -14.24 -8.74 0.39
CA ASP A 42 -13.74 -9.12 1.71
C ASP A 42 -12.21 -9.16 1.68
N ILE A 43 -11.57 -8.13 2.21
CA ILE A 43 -10.10 -8.06 2.28
C ILE A 43 -9.54 -8.99 3.36
N THR A 44 -10.34 -9.40 4.34
CA THR A 44 -9.89 -10.34 5.38
C THR A 44 -9.55 -11.70 4.80
N ALA A 45 -10.20 -12.09 3.69
CA ALA A 45 -9.90 -13.32 2.97
C ALA A 45 -8.59 -13.25 2.15
N ALA A 46 -8.06 -12.05 1.89
CA ALA A 46 -6.84 -11.81 1.11
C ALA A 46 -5.62 -11.48 1.98
N MET A 47 -5.84 -11.18 3.26
CA MET A 47 -4.80 -10.71 4.19
C MET A 47 -4.57 -11.70 5.34
N PRO A 48 -3.31 -11.89 5.79
CA PRO A 48 -3.06 -12.68 6.99
C PRO A 48 -3.82 -12.13 8.20
N TYR A 49 -4.40 -13.01 9.01
CA TYR A 49 -5.18 -12.65 10.19
C TYR A 49 -4.47 -11.65 11.12
N ARG A 50 -3.17 -11.91 11.41
CA ARG A 50 -2.37 -11.02 12.28
C ARG A 50 -2.22 -9.62 11.70
N ALA A 51 -2.08 -9.50 10.38
CA ALA A 51 -2.01 -8.21 9.71
C ALA A 51 -3.33 -7.45 9.85
N MET A 52 -4.46 -8.13 9.70
CA MET A 52 -5.79 -7.52 9.88
C MET A 52 -6.01 -7.02 11.31
N ILE A 53 -5.63 -7.80 12.32
CA ILE A 53 -5.71 -7.36 13.73
C ILE A 53 -4.86 -6.12 13.97
N ASN A 54 -3.64 -6.07 13.44
CA ASN A 54 -2.77 -4.90 13.58
C ASN A 54 -3.37 -3.66 12.90
N ILE A 55 -3.99 -3.83 11.72
CA ILE A 55 -4.65 -2.74 11.00
C ILE A 55 -5.86 -2.23 11.79
N ILE A 56 -6.69 -3.12 12.32
CA ILE A 56 -7.86 -2.75 13.15
C ILE A 56 -7.41 -1.96 14.37
N ASN A 57 -6.42 -2.48 15.13
CA ASN A 57 -5.89 -1.80 16.31
C ASN A 57 -5.27 -0.44 15.98
N PHE A 58 -4.57 -0.34 14.84
CA PHE A 58 -4.02 0.91 14.34
C PHE A 58 -5.11 1.93 14.04
N ILE A 59 -6.17 1.53 13.33
CA ILE A 59 -7.31 2.41 13.00
C ILE A 59 -7.96 2.94 14.27
N GLN A 60 -8.18 2.08 15.27
CA GLN A 60 -8.74 2.46 16.56
C GLN A 60 -7.82 3.44 17.33
N ALA A 61 -6.52 3.20 17.30
CA ALA A 61 -5.55 4.09 17.94
C ALA A 61 -5.52 5.47 17.25
N VAL A 62 -5.58 5.51 15.92
CA VAL A 62 -5.62 6.78 15.17
C VAL A 62 -6.91 7.55 15.43
N ASP A 63 -8.03 6.87 15.65
CA ASP A 63 -9.32 7.52 15.93
C ASP A 63 -9.28 8.41 17.20
N HIS A 64 -8.41 8.09 18.17
CA HIS A 64 -8.20 8.96 19.33
C HIS A 64 -7.57 10.31 18.98
N VAL A 65 -6.81 10.37 17.88
CA VAL A 65 -6.13 11.59 17.42
C VAL A 65 -6.92 12.29 16.31
N VAL A 66 -7.60 11.49 15.49
CA VAL A 66 -8.42 11.94 14.36
C VAL A 66 -9.81 11.34 14.51
N PRO A 67 -10.71 11.97 15.30
CA PRO A 67 -12.06 11.46 15.54
C PRO A 67 -12.82 11.19 14.24
N GLY A 68 -13.42 10.01 14.12
CA GLY A 68 -14.14 9.55 12.93
C GLY A 68 -13.30 8.70 11.97
N PHE A 69 -11.99 8.53 12.25
CA PHE A 69 -11.14 7.68 11.43
C PHE A 69 -11.56 6.20 11.47
N ALA A 70 -12.07 5.73 12.62
CA ALA A 70 -12.65 4.39 12.81
C ALA A 70 -14.16 4.33 12.52
N GLY A 71 -14.68 5.24 11.71
CA GLY A 71 -16.09 5.24 11.32
C GLY A 71 -16.48 4.01 10.50
N ASP A 72 -17.71 3.53 10.65
CA ASP A 72 -18.21 2.33 9.94
C ASP A 72 -18.09 2.43 8.42
N GLU A 73 -18.17 3.65 7.88
CA GLU A 73 -18.08 3.92 6.45
C GLU A 73 -16.65 4.18 5.95
N THR A 74 -15.65 4.15 6.83
CA THR A 74 -14.24 4.24 6.44
C THR A 74 -13.90 3.10 5.49
N LEU A 75 -13.28 3.43 4.36
CA LEU A 75 -12.97 2.47 3.30
C LEU A 75 -11.52 2.00 3.39
N LEU A 76 -11.34 0.70 3.42
CA LEU A 76 -10.05 0.05 3.32
C LEU A 76 -9.87 -0.55 1.92
N TYR A 77 -8.67 -0.41 1.37
CA TYR A 77 -8.29 -0.96 0.07
C TYR A 77 -7.16 -1.97 0.22
N SER A 78 -7.22 -3.08 -0.49
CA SER A 78 -6.20 -4.13 -0.38
C SER A 78 -6.24 -5.07 -1.61
N PRO A 79 -5.11 -5.74 -1.90
CA PRO A 79 -3.77 -5.51 -1.36
C PRO A 79 -3.00 -4.42 -2.11
N GLU A 80 -2.14 -3.70 -1.41
CA GLU A 80 -1.04 -2.97 -2.06
C GLU A 80 0.20 -3.87 -2.05
N LEU A 81 0.73 -4.20 -3.22
CA LEU A 81 1.92 -5.01 -3.36
C LEU A 81 3.12 -4.15 -3.71
N LYS A 82 4.15 -4.21 -2.87
CA LYS A 82 5.44 -3.57 -3.13
C LYS A 82 6.51 -4.65 -3.26
N PHE A 83 7.11 -4.74 -4.44
CA PHE A 83 8.14 -5.73 -4.73
C PHE A 83 9.51 -5.25 -4.26
N TYR A 84 9.88 -5.59 -3.04
CA TYR A 84 11.20 -5.28 -2.47
C TYR A 84 12.14 -6.50 -2.40
N SER A 85 11.79 -7.59 -3.06
CA SER A 85 12.51 -8.86 -2.97
C SER A 85 13.82 -8.87 -3.75
N ASN A 86 13.90 -8.12 -4.83
CA ASN A 86 15.09 -8.08 -5.66
C ASN A 86 15.97 -6.89 -5.29
N ARG A 87 17.29 -7.16 -5.18
CA ARG A 87 18.31 -6.13 -5.05
C ARG A 87 19.25 -6.20 -6.24
N VAL A 88 19.39 -5.10 -6.95
CA VAL A 88 20.34 -4.99 -8.03
C VAL A 88 21.76 -5.02 -7.45
N LYS A 89 22.60 -5.93 -7.97
CA LYS A 89 24.00 -5.97 -7.60
C LYS A 89 24.70 -4.74 -8.19
N MET A 90 25.25 -3.89 -7.33
CA MET A 90 25.91 -2.67 -7.75
C MET A 90 27.02 -2.28 -6.78
N THR A 91 27.93 -1.43 -7.24
CA THR A 91 28.98 -0.84 -6.41
C THR A 91 28.40 0.25 -5.50
N LYS A 92 29.24 0.78 -4.56
CA LYS A 92 28.88 1.96 -3.76
C LYS A 92 28.68 3.23 -4.59
N ASP A 93 29.06 3.20 -5.86
CA ASP A 93 28.90 4.28 -6.82
C ASP A 93 27.70 4.09 -7.75
N PHE A 94 26.79 3.16 -7.37
CA PHE A 94 25.55 2.83 -8.07
C PHE A 94 25.75 2.21 -9.47
N ILE A 95 26.98 1.77 -9.80
CA ILE A 95 27.30 1.13 -11.07
C ILE A 95 26.88 -0.35 -10.97
N THR A 96 26.12 -0.82 -11.93
CA THR A 96 25.73 -2.24 -12.05
C THR A 96 26.90 -3.07 -12.64
N ASN A 97 26.64 -4.34 -12.91
CA ASN A 97 27.59 -5.20 -13.64
C ASN A 97 27.63 -4.95 -15.16
N ILE A 98 26.88 -3.96 -15.62
CA ILE A 98 26.84 -3.53 -17.04
C ILE A 98 27.46 -2.13 -17.07
N ASP A 99 28.49 -1.97 -17.89
CA ASP A 99 29.20 -0.70 -18.03
C ASP A 99 28.26 0.42 -18.51
N GLY A 100 28.34 1.57 -17.82
CA GLY A 100 27.50 2.72 -18.10
C GLY A 100 26.06 2.62 -17.59
N LEU A 101 25.66 1.49 -16.98
CA LEU A 101 24.33 1.34 -16.39
C LEU A 101 24.33 1.54 -14.91
N TYR A 102 23.57 2.52 -14.45
CA TYR A 102 23.37 2.87 -13.04
C TYR A 102 21.96 2.47 -12.59
N CYS A 103 21.80 2.14 -11.32
CA CYS A 103 20.49 1.81 -10.77
C CYS A 103 20.26 2.59 -9.48
N LEU A 104 19.18 3.37 -9.43
CA LEU A 104 18.87 4.28 -8.33
C LEU A 104 17.45 4.08 -7.82
N GLY A 105 17.21 4.52 -6.58
CA GLY A 105 15.88 4.55 -5.98
C GLY A 105 15.32 3.19 -5.62
N ASP A 106 14.01 3.13 -5.41
CA ASP A 106 13.33 1.94 -4.89
C ASP A 106 13.37 0.75 -5.85
N SER A 107 13.43 1.00 -7.17
CA SER A 107 13.59 -0.05 -8.18
C SER A 107 14.92 -0.79 -8.09
N SER A 108 15.94 -0.19 -7.48
CA SER A 108 17.21 -0.88 -7.17
C SER A 108 17.08 -1.94 -6.07
N GLY A 109 16.00 -1.89 -5.28
CA GLY A 109 15.77 -2.72 -4.10
C GLY A 109 16.59 -2.34 -2.86
N TRP A 110 17.35 -1.24 -2.92
CA TRP A 110 18.21 -0.77 -1.81
C TRP A 110 17.57 0.32 -0.96
N THR A 111 16.62 1.05 -1.49
CA THR A 111 15.86 2.06 -0.74
C THR A 111 14.41 1.64 -0.61
N ARG A 112 13.71 2.22 0.37
CA ARG A 112 12.28 2.01 0.61
C ARG A 112 11.67 3.34 1.01
N GLY A 113 11.26 4.10 0.00
CA GLY A 113 10.59 5.37 0.19
C GLY A 113 11.34 6.57 -0.37
N LEU A 114 10.60 7.64 -0.55
CA LEU A 114 10.98 8.85 -1.30
C LEU A 114 12.26 9.50 -0.78
N MET A 115 12.45 9.60 0.54
CA MET A 115 13.61 10.25 1.14
C MET A 115 14.92 9.60 0.67
N MET A 116 15.05 8.29 0.88
CA MET A 116 16.29 7.57 0.55
C MET A 116 16.50 7.46 -0.96
N ALA A 117 15.44 7.32 -1.74
CA ALA A 117 15.52 7.36 -3.19
C ALA A 117 16.04 8.72 -3.69
N SER A 118 15.56 9.82 -3.10
CA SER A 118 16.04 11.17 -3.41
C SER A 118 17.50 11.37 -3.03
N VAL A 119 17.93 10.85 -1.88
CA VAL A 119 19.36 10.90 -1.46
C VAL A 119 20.24 10.19 -2.50
N MET A 120 19.86 9.01 -2.98
CA MET A 120 20.61 8.32 -4.03
C MET A 120 20.71 9.16 -5.29
N GLY A 121 19.63 9.82 -5.71
CA GLY A 121 19.63 10.72 -6.87
C GLY A 121 20.58 11.89 -6.71
N VAL A 122 20.56 12.55 -5.55
CA VAL A 122 21.47 13.68 -5.24
C VAL A 122 22.93 13.23 -5.21
N LEU A 123 23.24 12.09 -4.57
CA LEU A 123 24.59 11.56 -4.52
C LEU A 123 25.11 11.23 -5.93
N MET A 124 24.27 10.64 -6.78
CA MET A 124 24.65 10.36 -8.15
C MET A 124 24.84 11.63 -8.98
N GLY A 125 23.92 12.60 -8.86
CA GLY A 125 24.05 13.88 -9.55
C GLY A 125 25.36 14.60 -9.23
N ARG A 126 25.80 14.58 -7.96
CA ARG A 126 27.10 15.17 -7.53
C ARG A 126 28.32 14.43 -8.07
N LYS A 127 28.18 13.18 -8.54
CA LYS A 127 29.29 12.41 -9.11
C LYS A 127 29.42 12.59 -10.61
N LEU A 128 28.34 12.96 -11.26
CA LEU A 128 28.30 13.13 -12.73
C LEU A 128 28.68 14.56 -13.17
N VAL A 129 28.74 15.50 -12.23
CA VAL A 129 29.18 16.88 -12.42
C VAL A 129 30.60 17.02 -11.93
#